data_d9c8947bebe8186cbf1a17699593c0ae
#
_entry.id   d9c8947bebe8186cbf1a17699593c0ae
#
_cell.length_a   1.000
_cell.length_b   1.000
_cell.length_c   1.000
_cell.angle_alpha   90.00
_cell.angle_beta   90.00
_cell.angle_gamma   90.00
#
_symmetry.space_group_name_H-M   'P 1'
#
loop_
_entity.id
_entity.type
_entity.pdbx_description
1 polymer ?
#
loop_
_entity_poly.entity_id
_entity_poly.type
_entity_poly.pdbx_seq_one_letter_code
_entity_poly.pdbx_strand_id
1 'polypeptide(L)'
;MNKSRKHRHHLKKKPKTVKHRHRELIVRNRTPMKLRKASIQVAKKLASHSYSPTINQDLVTLKSVPRKELLDCNMEAAFNFKEPLQIGIRGKLFGKTCYYYYTPEAKKFLLKNLAADKHIDTNKIITPIQSQSNCWFNAMFVTFFVSDKGRKFFHFLRQLMIEGKQQDNTVIPDKLRDAFALLNFGIDACLTGNEYAYKLNTNNIIHLLYKSIPDSYKRNQPYIVDMDQAGNPLMYYVGIISYLNNRSIQTLLIRHADSKWKDKIVEAVSKMRHLPHIIVLEVFEGESKEFNKKPFSFTVNNGKYEIDSAVVRDISKQHFCATITCERKEMSYDGASFHRIVPMEWKHKLNSDVNWQFEGTKDSDGITPLEWNFTKSYQLLMYYRVV
;
A
#
# COMPACT_ATOMS: atom_id res chain seq x y z
N MET A 1 13.56 -67.50 52.39
CA MET A 1 12.25 -67.33 51.72
C MET A 1 11.91 -65.87 51.71
N ASN A 2 11.46 -65.28 50.60
CA ASN A 2 11.10 -63.90 50.32
C ASN A 2 12.16 -63.05 49.60
N LYS A 3 12.36 -63.31 48.31
CA LYS A 3 13.12 -62.42 47.41
C LYS A 3 12.43 -62.19 46.06
N SER A 4 11.11 -62.37 45.93
CA SER A 4 10.49 -62.29 44.62
C SER A 4 9.47 -61.15 44.45
N ARG A 5 9.30 -60.19 45.37
CA ARG A 5 8.27 -59.15 45.30
C ARG A 5 8.77 -57.72 44.94
N LYS A 6 10.08 -57.50 44.85
CA LYS A 6 10.59 -56.11 44.56
C LYS A 6 10.82 -55.82 43.08
N HIS A 7 10.77 -56.79 42.20
CA HIS A 7 11.03 -56.54 40.77
C HIS A 7 9.83 -56.18 39.90
N ARG A 8 8.59 -56.29 40.38
CA ARG A 8 7.43 -56.03 39.59
C ARG A 8 6.97 -54.55 39.59
N HIS A 9 7.48 -53.70 40.49
CA HIS A 9 7.08 -52.31 40.56
C HIS A 9 7.88 -51.35 39.66
N HIS A 10 9.05 -51.75 39.16
CA HIS A 10 9.86 -50.85 38.30
C HIS A 10 9.51 -50.88 36.83
N LEU A 11 8.80 -51.89 36.34
CA LEU A 11 8.46 -52.02 34.92
C LEU A 11 7.18 -51.24 34.52
N LYS A 12 6.37 -50.83 35.48
CA LYS A 12 5.13 -50.08 35.15
C LYS A 12 5.30 -48.55 35.02
N LYS A 13 6.47 -47.99 35.37
CA LYS A 13 6.72 -46.53 35.25
C LYS A 13 7.33 -46.10 33.93
N LYS A 14 7.96 -46.95 33.15
CA LYS A 14 8.62 -46.62 31.89
C LYS A 14 7.67 -46.18 30.76
N PRO A 15 6.45 -46.72 30.59
CA PRO A 15 5.58 -46.28 29.49
C PRO A 15 4.98 -44.90 29.68
N LYS A 16 4.82 -44.40 30.92
CA LYS A 16 4.24 -43.05 31.17
C LYS A 16 5.21 -41.92 30.81
N THR A 17 6.50 -42.10 31.03
CA THR A 17 7.50 -41.08 30.72
C THR A 17 7.73 -40.93 29.21
N VAL A 18 7.68 -42.03 28.45
CA VAL A 18 7.84 -42.00 27.00
C VAL A 18 6.60 -41.36 26.32
N LYS A 19 5.40 -41.69 26.82
CA LYS A 19 4.17 -41.04 26.30
C LYS A 19 4.10 -39.54 26.65
N HIS A 20 4.61 -39.12 27.79
CA HIS A 20 4.65 -37.71 28.18
C HIS A 20 5.67 -36.93 27.37
N ARG A 21 6.89 -37.49 27.13
CA ARG A 21 7.88 -36.85 26.24
C ARG A 21 7.40 -36.78 24.79
N HIS A 22 6.72 -37.82 24.32
CA HIS A 22 6.16 -37.75 22.94
C HIS A 22 5.02 -36.77 22.81
N ARG A 23 4.20 -36.58 23.85
CA ARG A 23 3.15 -35.55 23.86
C ARG A 23 3.73 -34.13 23.93
N GLU A 24 4.75 -33.88 24.72
CA GLU A 24 5.44 -32.58 24.76
C GLU A 24 6.14 -32.24 23.46
N LEU A 25 6.82 -33.22 22.82
CA LEU A 25 7.45 -33.04 21.52
C LEU A 25 6.43 -32.79 20.42
N ILE A 26 5.26 -33.43 20.44
CA ILE A 26 4.16 -33.17 19.48
C ILE A 26 3.54 -31.81 19.72
N VAL A 27 3.40 -31.36 20.95
CA VAL A 27 2.88 -30.04 21.29
C VAL A 27 3.89 -28.94 20.89
N ARG A 28 5.19 -29.13 21.17
CA ARG A 28 6.24 -28.16 20.77
C ARG A 28 6.41 -28.04 19.26
N ASN A 29 6.26 -29.12 18.51
CA ASN A 29 6.30 -29.08 17.05
C ASN A 29 5.01 -28.57 16.41
N ARG A 30 3.87 -28.61 17.11
CA ARG A 30 2.60 -28.04 16.58
C ARG A 30 2.53 -26.53 16.72
N THR A 31 3.22 -25.93 17.70
CA THR A 31 3.17 -24.47 17.91
C THR A 31 3.80 -23.68 16.76
N PRO A 32 4.99 -24.04 16.22
CA PRO A 32 5.55 -23.36 15.05
C PRO A 32 4.73 -23.56 13.78
N MET A 33 4.09 -24.72 13.63
CA MET A 33 3.26 -25.00 12.44
C MET A 33 1.90 -24.30 12.51
N LYS A 34 1.35 -24.08 13.71
CA LYS A 34 0.15 -23.22 13.90
C LYS A 34 0.49 -21.76 13.63
N LEU A 35 1.63 -21.25 14.05
CA LEU A 35 2.10 -19.89 13.76
C LEU A 35 2.40 -19.69 12.27
N ARG A 36 3.01 -20.66 11.59
CA ARG A 36 3.19 -20.63 10.13
C ARG A 36 1.86 -20.68 9.39
N LYS A 37 0.92 -21.52 9.81
CA LYS A 37 -0.43 -21.56 9.23
C LYS A 37 -1.20 -20.27 9.52
N ALA A 38 -1.03 -19.66 10.68
CA ALA A 38 -1.64 -18.39 11.02
C ALA A 38 -1.09 -17.23 10.16
N SER A 39 0.22 -17.16 9.92
CA SER A 39 0.81 -16.16 9.04
C SER A 39 0.41 -16.33 7.57
N ILE A 40 0.28 -17.59 7.10
CA ILE A 40 -0.25 -17.91 5.76
C ILE A 40 -1.75 -17.61 5.69
N GLN A 41 -2.51 -17.86 6.75
CA GLN A 41 -3.92 -17.51 6.82
C GLN A 41 -4.15 -15.99 6.91
N VAL A 42 -3.30 -15.25 7.60
CA VAL A 42 -3.31 -13.79 7.61
C VAL A 42 -3.03 -13.25 6.21
N ALA A 43 -2.01 -13.77 5.51
CA ALA A 43 -1.73 -13.40 4.14
C ALA A 43 -2.90 -13.75 3.19
N LYS A 44 -3.52 -14.91 3.37
CA LYS A 44 -4.73 -15.32 2.62
C LYS A 44 -5.95 -14.47 2.96
N LYS A 45 -6.12 -14.04 4.21
CA LYS A 45 -7.19 -13.12 4.63
C LYS A 45 -6.95 -11.71 4.14
N LEU A 46 -5.72 -11.24 4.09
CA LEU A 46 -5.36 -9.93 3.52
C LEU A 46 -5.77 -9.82 2.06
N ALA A 47 -5.78 -10.93 1.34
CA ALA A 47 -6.23 -11.00 -0.04
C ALA A 47 -7.65 -11.57 -0.18
N SER A 48 -8.33 -11.91 0.90
CA SER A 48 -9.71 -12.36 0.85
C SER A 48 -10.67 -11.17 0.78
N HIS A 49 -11.86 -11.43 0.23
CA HIS A 49 -12.93 -10.43 0.19
C HIS A 49 -13.45 -9.99 1.58
N SER A 50 -12.94 -10.59 2.64
CA SER A 50 -13.29 -10.28 4.03
C SER A 50 -12.22 -9.47 4.76
N TYR A 51 -11.24 -8.87 4.04
CA TYR A 51 -10.21 -8.04 4.65
C TYR A 51 -10.81 -6.89 5.45
N SER A 52 -10.27 -6.68 6.65
CA SER A 52 -10.49 -5.48 7.45
C SER A 52 -9.15 -4.94 7.93
N PRO A 53 -8.90 -3.63 7.90
CA PRO A 53 -7.70 -3.03 8.47
C PRO A 53 -7.46 -3.38 9.93
N THR A 54 -8.49 -3.76 10.69
CA THR A 54 -8.36 -4.28 12.06
C THR A 54 -7.63 -5.62 12.13
N ILE A 55 -7.60 -6.41 11.06
CA ILE A 55 -6.77 -7.62 10.95
C ILE A 55 -5.28 -7.29 11.09
N ASN A 56 -4.88 -6.04 10.88
CA ASN A 56 -3.53 -5.59 11.19
C ASN A 56 -3.16 -5.70 12.67
N GLN A 57 -4.10 -5.95 13.58
CA GLN A 57 -3.77 -6.30 14.95
C GLN A 57 -2.92 -7.58 15.03
N ASP A 58 -3.18 -8.55 14.18
CA ASP A 58 -2.35 -9.77 14.11
C ASP A 58 -0.94 -9.45 13.58
N LEU A 59 -0.80 -8.48 12.68
CA LEU A 59 0.50 -7.95 12.26
C LEU A 59 1.15 -7.10 13.35
N VAL A 60 0.34 -6.47 14.24
CA VAL A 60 0.83 -5.69 15.39
C VAL A 60 1.49 -6.59 16.43
N THR A 61 1.02 -7.81 16.61
CA THR A 61 1.58 -8.77 17.56
C THR A 61 2.85 -9.45 17.06
N LEU A 62 3.13 -9.39 15.75
CA LEU A 62 4.43 -9.82 15.23
C LEU A 62 5.50 -8.84 15.74
N LYS A 63 6.54 -9.38 16.39
CA LYS A 63 7.69 -8.60 16.86
C LYS A 63 8.19 -7.70 15.73
N SER A 64 8.46 -6.44 16.03
CA SER A 64 9.03 -5.50 15.07
C SER A 64 10.35 -6.08 14.55
N VAL A 65 10.40 -6.35 13.26
CA VAL A 65 11.63 -6.79 12.60
C VAL A 65 12.41 -5.52 12.26
N PRO A 66 13.66 -5.38 12.72
CA PRO A 66 14.45 -4.22 12.33
C PRO A 66 14.64 -4.21 10.81
N ARG A 67 14.36 -3.06 10.21
CA ARG A 67 14.59 -2.82 8.80
C ARG A 67 16.07 -2.89 8.50
N LYS A 68 16.42 -3.43 7.35
CA LYS A 68 17.77 -3.40 6.81
C LYS A 68 17.90 -2.29 5.77
N GLU A 69 19.04 -1.64 5.79
CA GLU A 69 19.37 -0.60 4.83
C GLU A 69 19.40 -1.15 3.39
N LEU A 70 18.77 -0.41 2.47
CA LEU A 70 18.92 -0.61 1.03
C LEU A 70 20.28 -0.05 0.61
N LEU A 71 21.10 -0.88 -0.02
CA LEU A 71 22.41 -0.47 -0.54
C LEU A 71 22.34 -0.30 -2.06
N ASP A 72 23.09 0.67 -2.54
CA ASP A 72 23.21 0.88 -3.98
C ASP A 72 23.85 -0.30 -4.69
N CYS A 73 23.33 -0.64 -5.86
CA CYS A 73 23.91 -1.58 -6.81
C CYS A 73 23.89 -0.99 -8.22
N ASN A 74 22.71 -1.06 -8.87
CA ASN A 74 22.55 -0.61 -10.25
C ASN A 74 21.32 0.29 -10.43
N MET A 75 20.98 1.07 -9.40
CA MET A 75 19.73 1.84 -9.38
C MET A 75 19.57 2.73 -10.61
N GLU A 76 20.60 3.46 -10.99
CA GLU A 76 20.56 4.33 -12.16
C GLU A 76 20.31 3.53 -13.45
N ALA A 77 21.02 2.40 -13.64
CA ALA A 77 20.83 1.55 -14.80
C ALA A 77 19.43 0.93 -14.84
N ALA A 78 18.91 0.50 -13.69
CA ALA A 78 17.59 -0.10 -13.57
C ALA A 78 16.47 0.91 -13.85
N PHE A 79 16.53 2.13 -13.30
CA PHE A 79 15.54 3.18 -13.57
C PHE A 79 15.62 3.73 -15.00
N ASN A 80 16.76 3.57 -15.67
CA ASN A 80 16.93 3.87 -17.10
C ASN A 80 16.69 2.66 -18.02
N PHE A 81 16.14 1.56 -17.49
CA PHE A 81 15.73 0.33 -18.20
C PHE A 81 16.88 -0.39 -18.94
N LYS A 82 18.12 -0.17 -18.50
CA LYS A 82 19.30 -0.81 -19.10
C LYS A 82 19.46 -2.25 -18.62
N GLU A 83 19.08 -2.51 -17.37
CA GLU A 83 19.15 -3.84 -16.74
C GLU A 83 18.13 -3.99 -15.63
N PRO A 84 17.76 -5.24 -15.22
CA PRO A 84 16.86 -5.47 -14.10
C PRO A 84 17.47 -4.96 -12.79
N LEU A 85 16.59 -4.52 -11.86
CA LEU A 85 16.96 -4.01 -10.54
C LEU A 85 17.77 -5.04 -9.74
N GLN A 86 18.86 -4.59 -9.12
CA GLN A 86 19.63 -5.34 -8.16
C GLN A 86 19.48 -4.77 -6.75
N ILE A 87 19.35 -5.64 -5.76
CA ILE A 87 19.23 -5.30 -4.36
C ILE A 87 20.57 -5.56 -3.67
N GLY A 88 21.15 -4.50 -3.08
CA GLY A 88 22.39 -4.60 -2.32
C GLY A 88 22.11 -5.13 -0.90
N ILE A 89 22.79 -6.20 -0.55
CA ILE A 89 22.68 -6.81 0.79
C ILE A 89 24.06 -6.81 1.44
N ARG A 90 24.16 -6.22 2.65
CA ARG A 90 25.39 -6.21 3.41
C ARG A 90 25.76 -7.64 3.83
N GLY A 91 26.95 -8.07 3.43
CA GLY A 91 27.53 -9.36 3.81
C GLY A 91 27.99 -9.41 5.28
N LYS A 92 28.32 -10.61 5.77
CA LYS A 92 28.81 -10.80 7.14
C LYS A 92 30.23 -10.24 7.36
N LEU A 93 31.03 -10.15 6.34
CA LEU A 93 32.46 -9.73 6.37
C LEU A 93 32.64 -8.53 5.46
N PHE A 94 32.31 -7.32 5.94
CA PHE A 94 32.61 -6.03 5.30
C PHE A 94 32.50 -6.00 3.77
N GLY A 95 31.32 -6.23 3.24
CA GLY A 95 31.08 -6.12 1.81
C GLY A 95 29.58 -6.05 1.53
N LYS A 96 29.24 -5.58 0.34
CA LYS A 96 27.88 -5.72 -0.19
C LYS A 96 27.90 -6.75 -1.31
N THR A 97 26.85 -7.55 -1.38
CA THR A 97 26.57 -8.43 -2.53
C THR A 97 25.29 -7.92 -3.18
N CYS A 98 25.33 -7.78 -4.50
CA CYS A 98 24.19 -7.34 -5.30
C CYS A 98 23.47 -8.56 -5.87
N TYR A 99 22.16 -8.62 -5.64
CA TYR A 99 21.31 -9.70 -6.11
C TYR A 99 20.19 -9.14 -6.97
N TYR A 100 19.94 -9.74 -8.12
CA TYR A 100 18.75 -9.37 -8.88
C TYR A 100 17.48 -9.51 -8.05
N TYR A 101 16.53 -8.59 -8.18
CA TYR A 101 15.32 -8.51 -7.35
C TYR A 101 14.52 -9.81 -7.30
N TYR A 102 14.59 -10.64 -8.31
CA TYR A 102 13.86 -11.92 -8.42
C TYR A 102 14.56 -13.11 -7.73
N THR A 103 15.80 -12.95 -7.24
CA THR A 103 16.51 -14.02 -6.52
C THR A 103 15.93 -14.28 -5.14
N PRO A 104 16.06 -15.50 -4.60
CA PRO A 104 15.55 -15.84 -3.25
C PRO A 104 16.11 -14.94 -2.15
N GLU A 105 17.39 -14.55 -2.24
CA GLU A 105 18.08 -13.69 -1.28
C GLU A 105 17.47 -12.28 -1.27
N ALA A 106 17.28 -11.67 -2.45
CA ALA A 106 16.67 -10.36 -2.59
C ALA A 106 15.21 -10.38 -2.12
N LYS A 107 14.42 -11.36 -2.52
CA LYS A 107 13.03 -11.50 -2.07
C LYS A 107 12.94 -11.63 -0.55
N LYS A 108 13.78 -12.48 0.06
CA LYS A 108 13.82 -12.63 1.52
C LYS A 108 14.18 -11.33 2.24
N PHE A 109 15.09 -10.56 1.66
CA PHE A 109 15.49 -9.25 2.18
C PHE A 109 14.34 -8.25 2.10
N LEU A 110 13.73 -8.11 0.91
CA LEU A 110 12.61 -7.19 0.68
C LEU A 110 11.38 -7.52 1.52
N LEU A 111 11.03 -8.81 1.67
CA LEU A 111 9.92 -9.24 2.54
C LEU A 111 10.18 -8.92 4.03
N LYS A 112 11.43 -9.00 4.49
CA LYS A 112 11.78 -8.56 5.84
C LYS A 112 11.61 -7.05 6.01
N ASN A 113 12.03 -6.28 5.04
CA ASN A 113 11.85 -4.83 5.06
C ASN A 113 10.36 -4.46 5.01
N LEU A 114 9.59 -5.13 4.17
CA LEU A 114 8.14 -4.95 4.11
C LEU A 114 7.47 -5.22 5.47
N ALA A 115 7.89 -6.25 6.20
CA ALA A 115 7.39 -6.54 7.54
C ALA A 115 7.75 -5.46 8.57
N ALA A 116 8.82 -4.69 8.32
CA ALA A 116 9.22 -3.57 9.16
C ALA A 116 8.43 -2.26 8.89
N ASP A 117 7.70 -2.19 7.77
CA ASP A 117 6.91 -1.00 7.38
C ASP A 117 5.64 -0.77 8.21
N LYS A 118 5.45 -1.56 9.24
CA LYS A 118 4.32 -1.42 10.14
C LYS A 118 4.28 -0.05 10.81
N HIS A 119 5.42 0.45 11.24
CA HIS A 119 5.63 1.79 11.75
C HIS A 119 6.78 2.46 11.01
N ILE A 120 6.61 3.71 10.67
CA ILE A 120 7.58 4.51 9.95
C ILE A 120 7.85 5.81 10.71
N ASP A 121 9.04 6.35 10.56
CA ASP A 121 9.40 7.65 11.09
C ASP A 121 8.96 8.75 10.12
N THR A 122 7.93 9.48 10.48
CA THR A 122 7.38 10.55 9.61
C THR A 122 8.39 11.64 9.28
N ASN A 123 9.43 11.81 10.09
CA ASN A 123 10.46 12.82 9.85
C ASN A 123 11.49 12.38 8.80
N LYS A 124 11.49 11.09 8.44
CA LYS A 124 12.39 10.51 7.43
C LYS A 124 11.74 10.30 6.08
N ILE A 125 10.43 10.47 5.98
CA ILE A 125 9.74 10.25 4.72
C ILE A 125 10.23 11.24 3.67
N ILE A 126 10.67 10.73 2.53
CA ILE A 126 11.01 11.51 1.34
C ILE A 126 10.05 11.09 0.23
N THR A 127 9.08 11.93 -0.07
CA THR A 127 8.07 11.65 -1.09
C THR A 127 8.58 11.92 -2.51
N PRO A 128 7.96 11.31 -3.56
CA PRO A 128 8.40 11.53 -4.94
C PRO A 128 8.36 13.00 -5.35
N ILE A 129 9.29 13.37 -6.23
CA ILE A 129 9.30 14.68 -6.85
C ILE A 129 8.33 14.71 -8.03
N GLN A 130 7.69 15.85 -8.24
CA GLN A 130 6.97 16.07 -9.49
C GLN A 130 7.93 16.37 -10.62
N SER A 131 7.72 15.68 -11.72
CA SER A 131 8.38 15.92 -12.99
C SER A 131 7.34 15.72 -14.10
N GLN A 132 7.15 16.73 -14.94
CA GLN A 132 6.13 16.68 -16.00
C GLN A 132 4.71 16.43 -15.43
N SER A 133 3.93 15.54 -16.04
CA SER A 133 2.53 15.29 -15.75
C SER A 133 2.27 14.19 -14.71
N ASN A 134 3.21 13.86 -13.83
CA ASN A 134 3.08 12.73 -12.89
C ASN A 134 2.39 13.05 -11.54
N CYS A 135 1.82 14.24 -11.37
CA CYS A 135 1.18 14.63 -10.10
C CYS A 135 0.08 13.65 -9.67
N TRP A 136 -0.74 13.18 -10.61
CA TRP A 136 -1.80 12.21 -10.37
C TRP A 136 -1.27 10.87 -9.85
N PHE A 137 -0.16 10.38 -10.42
CA PHE A 137 0.47 9.13 -9.98
C PHE A 137 1.13 9.29 -8.60
N ASN A 138 1.81 10.41 -8.38
CA ASN A 138 2.44 10.72 -7.11
C ASN A 138 1.41 10.88 -5.98
N ALA A 139 0.27 11.52 -6.26
CA ALA A 139 -0.83 11.62 -5.30
C ALA A 139 -1.38 10.21 -4.94
N MET A 140 -1.56 9.32 -5.94
CA MET A 140 -1.92 7.92 -5.71
C MET A 140 -0.83 7.19 -4.90
N PHE A 141 0.44 7.37 -5.25
CA PHE A 141 1.57 6.75 -4.55
C PHE A 141 1.54 7.09 -3.06
N VAL A 142 1.34 8.36 -2.72
CA VAL A 142 1.33 8.81 -1.32
C VAL A 142 0.08 8.31 -0.58
N THR A 143 -1.09 8.38 -1.20
CA THR A 143 -2.33 7.91 -0.55
C THR A 143 -2.37 6.39 -0.35
N PHE A 144 -1.74 5.60 -1.23
CA PHE A 144 -1.77 4.13 -1.13
C PHE A 144 -0.61 3.56 -0.32
N PHE A 145 0.57 4.17 -0.40
CA PHE A 145 1.77 3.56 0.15
C PHE A 145 2.40 4.31 1.32
N VAL A 146 1.98 5.54 1.59
CA VAL A 146 2.50 6.33 2.72
C VAL A 146 1.45 6.52 3.81
N SER A 147 0.19 6.73 3.48
CA SER A 147 -0.88 6.88 4.47
C SER A 147 -1.04 5.64 5.36
N ASP A 148 -1.57 5.80 6.56
CA ASP A 148 -1.66 4.71 7.54
C ASP A 148 -2.50 3.53 7.06
N LYS A 149 -3.73 3.78 6.64
CA LYS A 149 -4.63 2.70 6.21
C LYS A 149 -4.26 2.21 4.81
N GLY A 150 -3.85 3.14 3.93
CA GLY A 150 -3.35 2.78 2.60
C GLY A 150 -2.16 1.85 2.68
N ARG A 151 -1.10 2.23 3.36
CA ARG A 151 0.13 1.44 3.54
C ARG A 151 -0.14 0.06 4.12
N LYS A 152 -0.98 -0.02 5.15
CA LYS A 152 -1.36 -1.28 5.78
C LYS A 152 -2.22 -2.14 4.85
N PHE A 153 -3.16 -1.52 4.14
CA PHE A 153 -4.00 -2.25 3.19
C PHE A 153 -3.21 -2.76 1.99
N PHE A 154 -2.40 -1.92 1.36
CA PHE A 154 -1.61 -2.29 0.17
C PHE A 154 -0.34 -3.09 0.48
N HIS A 155 -0.11 -3.46 1.73
CA HIS A 155 0.98 -4.37 2.12
C HIS A 155 0.98 -5.67 1.29
N PHE A 156 -0.20 -6.26 1.03
CA PHE A 156 -0.31 -7.46 0.21
C PHE A 156 0.08 -7.21 -1.25
N LEU A 157 -0.21 -6.02 -1.81
CA LEU A 157 0.19 -5.66 -3.18
C LEU A 157 1.71 -5.56 -3.28
N ARG A 158 2.36 -4.97 -2.27
CA ARG A 158 3.83 -4.94 -2.19
C ARG A 158 4.42 -6.33 -2.07
N GLN A 159 3.81 -7.21 -1.29
CA GLN A 159 4.22 -8.61 -1.20
C GLN A 159 4.14 -9.30 -2.57
N LEU A 160 3.05 -9.09 -3.31
CA LEU A 160 2.85 -9.60 -4.65
C LEU A 160 3.92 -9.07 -5.64
N MET A 161 4.26 -7.78 -5.54
CA MET A 161 5.35 -7.17 -6.33
C MET A 161 6.70 -7.84 -6.05
N ILE A 162 7.01 -8.15 -4.79
CA ILE A 162 8.27 -8.79 -4.38
C ILE A 162 8.31 -10.27 -4.81
N GLU A 163 7.22 -11.01 -4.58
CA GLU A 163 7.17 -12.43 -4.89
C GLU A 163 7.08 -12.72 -6.40
N GLY A 164 6.54 -11.77 -7.18
CA GLY A 164 6.31 -11.90 -8.62
C GLY A 164 5.18 -12.86 -8.96
N LYS A 165 4.28 -13.11 -8.02
CA LYS A 165 3.13 -13.99 -8.20
C LYS A 165 1.97 -13.57 -7.31
N GLN A 166 0.77 -13.90 -7.75
CA GLN A 166 -0.46 -13.72 -7.01
C GLN A 166 -0.65 -14.84 -5.97
N GLN A 167 -1.69 -14.73 -5.17
CA GLN A 167 -1.96 -15.70 -4.09
C GLN A 167 -2.43 -17.06 -4.57
N ASP A 168 -3.07 -17.12 -5.72
CA ASP A 168 -3.44 -18.35 -6.41
C ASP A 168 -2.24 -18.99 -7.15
N ASN A 169 -1.01 -18.45 -6.95
CA ASN A 169 0.24 -18.78 -7.61
C ASN A 169 0.31 -18.39 -9.10
N THR A 170 -0.67 -17.67 -9.64
CA THR A 170 -0.56 -17.10 -10.99
C THR A 170 0.65 -16.17 -11.06
N VAL A 171 1.56 -16.43 -11.98
CA VAL A 171 2.80 -15.65 -12.14
C VAL A 171 2.46 -14.31 -12.81
N ILE A 172 3.01 -13.23 -12.29
CA ILE A 172 2.90 -11.92 -12.91
C ILE A 172 3.77 -11.91 -14.18
N PRO A 173 3.28 -11.33 -15.30
CA PRO A 173 4.07 -11.22 -16.53
C PRO A 173 5.45 -10.59 -16.29
N ASP A 174 6.51 -11.14 -16.85
CA ASP A 174 7.91 -10.77 -16.56
C ASP A 174 8.18 -9.29 -16.69
N LYS A 175 7.71 -8.66 -17.77
CA LYS A 175 7.87 -7.21 -18.00
C LYS A 175 7.21 -6.37 -16.89
N LEU A 176 6.05 -6.80 -16.41
CA LEU A 176 5.35 -6.11 -15.33
C LEU A 176 6.05 -6.30 -13.98
N ARG A 177 6.76 -7.43 -13.81
CA ARG A 177 7.58 -7.67 -12.60
C ARG A 177 8.71 -6.67 -12.45
N ASP A 178 9.37 -6.27 -13.55
CA ASP A 178 10.42 -5.25 -13.52
C ASP A 178 9.86 -3.90 -13.06
N ALA A 179 8.71 -3.49 -13.61
CA ALA A 179 8.03 -2.27 -13.19
C ALA A 179 7.61 -2.29 -11.70
N PHE A 180 7.11 -3.42 -11.25
CA PHE A 180 6.72 -3.62 -9.86
C PHE A 180 7.92 -3.65 -8.91
N ALA A 181 9.05 -4.19 -9.33
CA ALA A 181 10.28 -4.16 -8.55
C ALA A 181 10.76 -2.73 -8.33
N LEU A 182 10.75 -1.90 -9.38
CA LEU A 182 11.10 -0.47 -9.28
C LEU A 182 10.11 0.31 -8.41
N LEU A 183 8.81 0.05 -8.57
CA LEU A 183 7.78 0.68 -7.75
C LEU A 183 7.96 0.31 -6.26
N ASN A 184 8.12 -0.98 -5.95
CA ASN A 184 8.34 -1.41 -4.57
C ASN A 184 9.64 -0.85 -3.97
N PHE A 185 10.71 -0.77 -4.75
CA PHE A 185 11.95 -0.15 -4.33
C PHE A 185 11.77 1.35 -4.03
N GLY A 186 11.07 2.06 -4.92
CA GLY A 186 10.75 3.47 -4.73
C GLY A 186 9.93 3.72 -3.46
N ILE A 187 8.93 2.88 -3.18
CA ILE A 187 8.15 2.94 -1.95
C ILE A 187 9.06 2.74 -0.73
N ASP A 188 9.92 1.73 -0.76
CA ASP A 188 10.82 1.42 0.35
C ASP A 188 11.81 2.58 0.60
N ALA A 189 12.38 3.14 -0.45
CA ALA A 189 13.27 4.30 -0.37
C ALA A 189 12.55 5.53 0.25
N CYS A 190 11.33 5.82 -0.20
CA CYS A 190 10.53 6.94 0.33
C CYS A 190 10.21 6.77 1.81
N LEU A 191 9.76 5.59 2.22
CA LEU A 191 9.38 5.33 3.62
C LEU A 191 10.56 5.33 4.59
N THR A 192 11.77 5.13 4.11
CA THR A 192 12.98 5.04 4.94
C THR A 192 13.83 6.29 4.92
N GLY A 193 13.53 7.24 4.06
CA GLY A 193 14.38 8.41 3.85
C GLY A 193 15.71 8.04 3.19
N ASN A 194 15.72 7.02 2.35
CA ASN A 194 16.90 6.68 1.58
C ASN A 194 17.17 7.74 0.51
N GLU A 195 18.43 8.04 0.25
CA GLU A 195 18.84 9.10 -0.69
C GLU A 195 18.26 8.94 -2.11
N TYR A 196 17.99 7.71 -2.53
CA TYR A 196 17.33 7.46 -3.83
C TYR A 196 15.96 8.10 -3.96
N ALA A 197 15.24 8.31 -2.84
CA ALA A 197 13.94 8.95 -2.85
C ALA A 197 14.01 10.42 -3.30
N TYR A 198 15.13 11.11 -3.08
CA TYR A 198 15.31 12.49 -3.57
C TYR A 198 15.27 12.60 -5.10
N LYS A 199 15.80 11.57 -5.78
CA LYS A 199 15.90 11.51 -7.24
C LYS A 199 14.83 10.64 -7.88
N LEU A 200 13.90 10.10 -7.09
CA LEU A 200 12.88 9.18 -7.59
C LEU A 200 11.96 9.90 -8.57
N ASN A 201 12.16 9.62 -9.85
CA ASN A 201 11.27 10.04 -10.92
C ASN A 201 10.27 8.92 -11.23
N THR A 202 9.03 9.11 -10.83
CA THR A 202 7.96 8.12 -11.04
C THR A 202 7.54 8.00 -12.51
N ASN A 203 7.91 8.95 -13.39
CA ASN A 203 7.65 8.84 -14.83
C ASN A 203 8.26 7.58 -15.42
N ASN A 204 9.46 7.19 -14.95
CA ASN A 204 10.11 5.96 -15.40
C ASN A 204 9.28 4.73 -15.02
N ILE A 205 8.66 4.74 -13.84
CA ILE A 205 7.77 3.66 -13.38
C ILE A 205 6.50 3.63 -14.23
N ILE A 206 5.87 4.79 -14.45
CA ILE A 206 4.65 4.91 -15.28
C ILE A 206 4.93 4.36 -16.67
N HIS A 207 6.02 4.81 -17.30
CA HIS A 207 6.41 4.39 -18.64
C HIS A 207 6.65 2.88 -18.74
N LEU A 208 7.35 2.30 -17.75
CA LEU A 208 7.60 0.87 -17.73
C LEU A 208 6.33 0.06 -17.51
N LEU A 209 5.44 0.53 -16.63
CA LEU A 209 4.10 -0.06 -16.44
C LEU A 209 3.31 -0.03 -17.75
N TYR A 210 3.26 1.14 -18.41
CA TYR A 210 2.56 1.30 -19.68
C TYR A 210 3.09 0.37 -20.77
N LYS A 211 4.42 0.28 -20.95
CA LYS A 211 5.06 -0.62 -21.91
C LYS A 211 4.86 -2.10 -21.59
N SER A 212 4.71 -2.43 -20.33
CA SER A 212 4.53 -3.82 -19.87
C SER A 212 3.15 -4.38 -20.12
N ILE A 213 2.15 -3.51 -20.34
CA ILE A 213 0.75 -3.89 -20.56
C ILE A 213 0.48 -3.91 -22.07
N PRO A 214 -0.09 -5.00 -22.62
CA PRO A 214 -0.35 -5.13 -24.05
C PRO A 214 -1.31 -4.04 -24.59
N ASP A 215 -1.07 -3.57 -25.82
CA ASP A 215 -1.91 -2.56 -26.47
C ASP A 215 -3.35 -3.02 -26.67
N SER A 216 -3.56 -4.32 -26.87
CA SER A 216 -4.91 -4.91 -26.93
C SER A 216 -5.72 -4.67 -25.66
N TYR A 217 -5.06 -4.70 -24.49
CA TYR A 217 -5.71 -4.40 -23.22
C TYR A 217 -5.91 -2.90 -23.04
N LYS A 218 -4.90 -2.08 -23.33
CA LYS A 218 -4.94 -0.62 -23.17
C LYS A 218 -6.04 0.02 -24.01
N ARG A 219 -6.33 -0.48 -25.22
CA ARG A 219 -7.43 0.03 -26.06
C ARG A 219 -8.79 -0.02 -25.36
N ASN A 220 -8.99 -0.99 -24.47
CA ASN A 220 -10.23 -1.15 -23.70
C ASN A 220 -10.14 -0.54 -22.29
N GLN A 221 -8.99 0.05 -21.94
CA GLN A 221 -8.72 0.64 -20.62
C GLN A 221 -8.05 2.02 -20.79
N PRO A 222 -8.82 3.05 -21.13
CA PRO A 222 -8.29 4.38 -21.47
C PRO A 222 -7.59 5.07 -20.29
N TYR A 223 -7.73 4.54 -19.09
CA TYR A 223 -7.06 5.07 -17.90
C TYR A 223 -5.64 4.55 -17.69
N ILE A 224 -5.20 3.53 -18.46
CA ILE A 224 -3.81 3.11 -18.49
C ILE A 224 -3.08 4.04 -19.46
N VAL A 225 -2.46 5.06 -18.92
CA VAL A 225 -1.80 6.15 -19.66
C VAL A 225 -0.29 6.13 -19.47
N ASP A 226 0.44 6.75 -20.41
CA ASP A 226 1.89 6.95 -20.31
C ASP A 226 2.23 8.27 -19.59
N MET A 227 3.51 8.49 -19.34
CA MET A 227 4.05 9.61 -18.55
C MET A 227 3.67 11.01 -19.06
N ASP A 228 3.45 11.15 -20.36
CA ASP A 228 3.10 12.44 -20.98
C ASP A 228 1.59 12.75 -20.95
N GLN A 229 0.80 11.89 -20.35
CA GLN A 229 -0.66 12.00 -20.34
C GLN A 229 -1.19 12.26 -18.94
N ALA A 230 -2.26 13.04 -18.88
CA ALA A 230 -3.00 13.22 -17.64
C ALA A 230 -3.72 11.92 -17.27
N GLY A 231 -3.53 11.46 -16.03
CA GLY A 231 -4.14 10.24 -15.52
C GLY A 231 -5.16 10.51 -14.42
N ASN A 232 -6.08 9.55 -14.26
CA ASN A 232 -6.93 9.50 -13.08
C ASN A 232 -6.30 8.55 -12.05
N PRO A 233 -5.95 9.03 -10.85
CA PRO A 233 -5.21 8.24 -9.85
C PRO A 233 -5.84 6.88 -9.53
N LEU A 234 -7.16 6.88 -9.31
CA LEU A 234 -7.87 5.66 -8.93
C LEU A 234 -8.10 4.72 -10.11
N MET A 235 -8.53 5.27 -11.24
CA MET A 235 -8.89 4.46 -12.41
C MET A 235 -7.66 3.80 -13.04
N TYR A 236 -6.50 4.44 -12.96
CA TYR A 236 -5.22 3.86 -13.37
C TYR A 236 -4.91 2.60 -12.55
N TYR A 237 -5.00 2.70 -11.22
CA TYR A 237 -4.80 1.59 -10.31
C TYR A 237 -5.82 0.45 -10.56
N VAL A 238 -7.10 0.79 -10.68
CA VAL A 238 -8.16 -0.19 -11.00
C VAL A 238 -7.88 -0.91 -12.32
N GLY A 239 -7.39 -0.18 -13.33
CA GLY A 239 -6.98 -0.76 -14.61
C GLY A 239 -5.85 -1.80 -14.46
N ILE A 240 -4.82 -1.50 -13.66
CA ILE A 240 -3.72 -2.46 -13.39
C ILE A 240 -4.22 -3.70 -12.64
N ILE A 241 -5.04 -3.52 -11.59
CA ILE A 241 -5.60 -4.64 -10.82
C ILE A 241 -6.51 -5.52 -11.68
N SER A 242 -7.28 -4.91 -12.58
CA SER A 242 -8.11 -5.65 -13.54
C SER A 242 -7.25 -6.40 -14.56
N TYR A 243 -6.15 -5.84 -15.01
CA TYR A 243 -5.19 -6.52 -15.88
C TYR A 243 -4.61 -7.78 -15.23
N LEU A 244 -4.29 -7.70 -13.95
CA LEU A 244 -3.83 -8.84 -13.17
C LEU A 244 -4.94 -9.85 -12.86
N ASN A 245 -6.19 -9.57 -13.22
CA ASN A 245 -7.37 -10.35 -12.81
C ASN A 245 -7.40 -10.62 -11.30
N ASN A 246 -6.92 -9.65 -10.51
CA ASN A 246 -6.85 -9.79 -9.07
C ASN A 246 -8.20 -9.46 -8.43
N ARG A 247 -8.90 -10.49 -7.99
CA ARG A 247 -10.22 -10.39 -7.35
C ARG A 247 -10.17 -10.23 -5.83
N SER A 248 -8.97 -10.19 -5.25
CA SER A 248 -8.81 -10.11 -3.79
C SER A 248 -9.10 -8.72 -3.24
N ILE A 249 -9.15 -7.68 -4.10
CA ILE A 249 -9.48 -6.32 -3.71
C ILE A 249 -10.86 -5.97 -4.25
N GLN A 250 -11.71 -5.48 -3.39
CA GLN A 250 -12.98 -4.89 -3.77
C GLN A 250 -12.97 -3.41 -3.42
N THR A 251 -13.04 -2.59 -4.45
CA THR A 251 -13.15 -1.15 -4.34
C THR A 251 -14.51 -0.73 -4.88
N LEU A 252 -15.26 0.03 -4.09
CA LEU A 252 -16.47 0.69 -4.53
C LEU A 252 -16.16 2.15 -4.84
N LEU A 253 -16.37 2.55 -6.06
CA LEU A 253 -16.29 3.94 -6.48
C LEU A 253 -17.69 4.53 -6.61
N ILE A 254 -17.98 5.54 -5.83
CA ILE A 254 -19.19 6.37 -5.96
C ILE A 254 -18.81 7.63 -6.71
N ARG A 255 -19.14 7.65 -7.99
CA ARG A 255 -18.97 8.83 -8.85
C ARG A 255 -20.08 9.82 -8.59
N HIS A 256 -19.77 11.11 -8.72
CA HIS A 256 -20.72 12.18 -8.44
C HIS A 256 -21.35 12.04 -7.06
N ALA A 257 -20.50 12.10 -6.03
CA ALA A 257 -20.93 12.04 -4.64
C ALA A 257 -21.68 13.36 -4.28
N ASP A 258 -22.99 13.25 -4.22
CA ASP A 258 -23.95 14.30 -3.88
C ASP A 258 -24.61 14.04 -2.51
N SER A 259 -25.67 14.73 -2.19
CA SER A 259 -26.44 14.57 -0.96
C SER A 259 -26.97 13.15 -0.75
N LYS A 260 -27.11 12.34 -1.81
CA LYS A 260 -27.62 10.95 -1.80
C LYS A 260 -26.50 9.90 -1.80
N TRP A 261 -25.27 10.29 -1.55
CA TRP A 261 -24.11 9.38 -1.62
C TRP A 261 -24.26 8.13 -0.72
N LYS A 262 -24.91 8.26 0.46
CA LYS A 262 -25.16 7.11 1.35
C LYS A 262 -26.09 6.09 0.73
N ASP A 263 -27.18 6.55 0.12
CA ASP A 263 -28.14 5.67 -0.55
C ASP A 263 -27.49 4.96 -1.72
N LYS A 264 -26.65 5.66 -2.50
CA LYS A 264 -25.85 5.08 -3.59
C LYS A 264 -24.90 3.99 -3.07
N ILE A 265 -24.26 4.18 -1.91
CA ILE A 265 -23.43 3.14 -1.27
C ILE A 265 -24.28 1.95 -0.86
N VAL A 266 -25.38 2.17 -0.15
CA VAL A 266 -26.26 1.09 0.32
C VAL A 266 -26.77 0.26 -0.86
N GLU A 267 -27.25 0.90 -1.92
CA GLU A 267 -27.69 0.24 -3.15
C GLU A 267 -26.56 -0.57 -3.81
N ALA A 268 -25.38 0.01 -3.95
CA ALA A 268 -24.25 -0.67 -4.58
C ALA A 268 -23.78 -1.86 -3.75
N VAL A 269 -23.65 -1.70 -2.43
CA VAL A 269 -23.21 -2.76 -1.51
C VAL A 269 -24.24 -3.89 -1.43
N SER A 270 -25.54 -3.61 -1.56
CA SER A 270 -26.58 -4.67 -1.57
C SER A 270 -26.43 -5.64 -2.75
N LYS A 271 -25.82 -5.19 -3.84
CA LYS A 271 -25.53 -5.99 -5.05
C LYS A 271 -24.19 -6.75 -4.97
N MET A 272 -23.37 -6.47 -3.93
CA MET A 272 -22.07 -7.09 -3.75
C MET A 272 -22.16 -8.32 -2.86
N ARG A 273 -21.40 -9.36 -3.18
CA ARG A 273 -21.32 -10.58 -2.37
C ARG A 273 -20.64 -10.32 -1.00
N HIS A 274 -19.73 -9.37 -0.96
CA HIS A 274 -18.95 -9.01 0.23
C HIS A 274 -18.84 -7.49 0.33
N LEU A 275 -18.71 -6.99 1.56
CA LEU A 275 -18.44 -5.57 1.79
C LEU A 275 -17.13 -5.14 1.11
N PRO A 276 -17.12 -4.02 0.40
CA PRO A 276 -15.89 -3.53 -0.22
C PRO A 276 -14.84 -3.21 0.85
N HIS A 277 -13.58 -3.35 0.49
CA HIS A 277 -12.45 -2.99 1.37
C HIS A 277 -12.24 -1.49 1.43
N ILE A 278 -12.44 -0.85 0.30
CA ILE A 278 -12.27 0.59 0.12
C ILE A 278 -13.53 1.14 -0.53
N ILE A 279 -14.02 2.24 0.01
CA ILE A 279 -15.03 3.07 -0.65
C ILE A 279 -14.38 4.39 -1.01
N VAL A 280 -14.45 4.77 -2.27
CA VAL A 280 -13.97 6.05 -2.76
C VAL A 280 -15.16 6.91 -3.15
N LEU A 281 -15.22 8.10 -2.59
CA LEU A 281 -16.19 9.11 -3.02
C LEU A 281 -15.49 10.06 -3.96
N GLU A 282 -15.94 10.09 -5.22
CA GLU A 282 -15.49 11.02 -6.24
C GLU A 282 -16.43 12.22 -6.28
N VAL A 283 -15.90 13.37 -5.86
CA VAL A 283 -16.65 14.62 -5.76
C VAL A 283 -16.13 15.59 -6.81
N PHE A 284 -17.01 16.03 -7.70
CA PHE A 284 -16.65 16.97 -8.76
C PHE A 284 -16.77 18.42 -8.30
N GLU A 285 -16.13 19.33 -9.03
CA GLU A 285 -16.25 20.78 -8.81
C GLU A 285 -17.71 21.20 -8.94
N GLY A 286 -18.19 21.92 -7.94
CA GLY A 286 -19.61 22.34 -7.86
C GLY A 286 -20.52 21.36 -7.09
N GLU A 287 -20.25 20.06 -7.12
CA GLU A 287 -21.02 19.06 -6.35
C GLU A 287 -20.72 19.12 -4.85
N SER A 288 -19.57 19.65 -4.48
CA SER A 288 -19.17 19.77 -3.08
C SER A 288 -20.05 20.70 -2.25
N LYS A 289 -20.83 21.59 -2.90
CA LYS A 289 -21.88 22.39 -2.22
C LYS A 289 -23.05 21.53 -1.77
N GLU A 290 -23.42 20.53 -2.57
CA GLU A 290 -24.49 19.58 -2.25
C GLU A 290 -24.02 18.50 -1.28
N PHE A 291 -22.73 18.18 -1.28
CA PHE A 291 -22.07 17.26 -0.37
C PHE A 291 -21.59 18.00 0.90
N ASN A 292 -22.52 18.54 1.65
CA ASN A 292 -22.29 19.52 2.72
C ASN A 292 -21.52 18.99 3.93
N LYS A 293 -21.47 17.68 4.17
CA LYS A 293 -20.75 17.10 5.31
C LYS A 293 -20.08 15.81 4.89
N LYS A 294 -18.83 15.92 4.50
CA LYS A 294 -17.95 14.79 4.26
C LYS A 294 -17.65 14.15 5.62
N PRO A 295 -18.10 12.91 5.89
CA PRO A 295 -17.92 12.31 7.20
C PRO A 295 -16.48 11.85 7.40
N PHE A 296 -16.00 11.85 8.64
CA PHE A 296 -14.75 11.18 8.99
C PHE A 296 -14.91 9.66 9.04
N SER A 297 -16.10 9.21 9.33
CA SER A 297 -16.48 7.79 9.31
C SER A 297 -17.96 7.61 9.05
N PHE A 298 -18.32 6.44 8.52
CA PHE A 298 -19.71 6.02 8.37
C PHE A 298 -19.82 4.50 8.43
N THR A 299 -21.03 4.01 8.65
CA THR A 299 -21.32 2.58 8.69
C THR A 299 -22.35 2.23 7.60
N VAL A 300 -22.11 1.13 6.91
CA VAL A 300 -23.04 0.52 5.95
C VAL A 300 -23.01 -0.99 6.09
N ASN A 301 -24.19 -1.64 6.20
CA ASN A 301 -24.32 -3.09 6.36
C ASN A 301 -23.35 -3.69 7.39
N ASN A 302 -23.27 -3.09 8.59
CA ASN A 302 -22.37 -3.45 9.69
C ASN A 302 -20.85 -3.24 9.41
N GLY A 303 -20.46 -2.77 8.25
CA GLY A 303 -19.09 -2.37 7.97
C GLY A 303 -18.85 -0.91 8.32
N LYS A 304 -17.88 -0.63 9.21
CA LYS A 304 -17.45 0.73 9.53
C LYS A 304 -16.32 1.15 8.59
N TYR A 305 -16.45 2.34 8.01
CA TYR A 305 -15.46 2.94 7.12
C TYR A 305 -14.94 4.24 7.71
N GLU A 306 -13.63 4.47 7.61
CA GLU A 306 -12.99 5.69 8.10
C GLU A 306 -12.13 6.31 7.00
N ILE A 307 -12.20 7.64 6.88
CA ILE A 307 -11.35 8.38 5.95
C ILE A 307 -9.89 8.32 6.41
N ASP A 308 -8.99 8.13 5.45
CA ASP A 308 -7.55 8.06 5.71
C ASP A 308 -6.77 9.07 4.88
N SER A 309 -7.26 9.34 3.68
CA SER A 309 -6.57 10.19 2.73
C SER A 309 -7.54 10.78 1.70
N ALA A 310 -7.10 11.82 1.02
CA ALA A 310 -7.77 12.36 -0.15
C ALA A 310 -6.76 12.78 -1.20
N VAL A 311 -7.15 12.65 -2.48
CA VAL A 311 -6.50 13.31 -3.61
C VAL A 311 -7.33 14.50 -3.96
N VAL A 312 -6.72 15.67 -4.11
CA VAL A 312 -7.42 16.94 -4.39
C VAL A 312 -6.76 17.63 -5.58
N ARG A 313 -7.56 18.03 -6.57
CA ARG A 313 -7.09 18.83 -7.68
C ARG A 313 -7.17 20.31 -7.32
N ASP A 314 -6.20 21.10 -7.72
CA ASP A 314 -6.22 22.54 -7.50
C ASP A 314 -7.45 23.24 -8.14
N ILE A 315 -7.75 24.47 -7.73
CA ILE A 315 -8.93 25.21 -8.20
C ILE A 315 -8.83 25.51 -9.70
N SER A 316 -7.61 25.74 -10.23
CA SER A 316 -7.36 25.97 -11.66
C SER A 316 -7.33 24.69 -12.51
N LYS A 317 -7.49 23.52 -11.88
CA LYS A 317 -7.65 22.19 -12.52
C LYS A 317 -6.42 21.65 -13.23
N GLN A 318 -5.23 22.05 -12.79
CA GLN A 318 -3.98 21.69 -13.45
C GLN A 318 -3.18 20.63 -12.69
N HIS A 319 -3.34 20.56 -11.35
CA HIS A 319 -2.42 19.87 -10.50
C HIS A 319 -3.10 19.11 -9.36
N PHE A 320 -2.57 17.90 -9.04
CA PHE A 320 -3.06 17.09 -7.93
C PHE A 320 -2.10 17.15 -6.74
N CYS A 321 -2.66 17.36 -5.57
CA CYS A 321 -2.02 17.09 -4.29
C CYS A 321 -2.67 15.91 -3.57
N ALA A 322 -2.06 15.46 -2.48
CA ALA A 322 -2.65 14.46 -1.60
C ALA A 322 -2.66 14.96 -0.14
N THR A 323 -3.70 14.58 0.59
CA THR A 323 -3.76 14.73 2.05
C THR A 323 -3.87 13.34 2.67
N ILE A 324 -3.10 13.08 3.73
CA ILE A 324 -2.99 11.77 4.34
C ILE A 324 -2.97 11.85 5.87
N THR A 325 -3.29 10.73 6.51
CA THR A 325 -2.93 10.48 7.90
C THR A 325 -1.77 9.50 7.93
N CYS A 326 -0.65 9.84 8.56
CA CYS A 326 0.53 9.00 8.65
C CYS A 326 1.08 9.02 10.08
N GLU A 327 1.21 7.85 10.73
CA GLU A 327 1.56 7.68 12.15
C GLU A 327 0.75 8.64 13.05
N ARG A 328 -0.58 8.69 12.76
CA ARG A 328 -1.58 9.56 13.41
C ARG A 328 -1.39 11.06 13.18
N LYS A 329 -0.41 11.49 12.41
CA LYS A 329 -0.23 12.89 12.01
C LYS A 329 -0.97 13.16 10.71
N GLU A 330 -1.64 14.29 10.65
CA GLU A 330 -2.26 14.77 9.42
C GLU A 330 -1.20 15.53 8.62
N MET A 331 -1.07 15.17 7.36
CA MET A 331 -0.04 15.70 6.46
C MET A 331 -0.61 15.98 5.08
N SER A 332 0.00 16.87 4.37
CA SER A 332 -0.31 17.17 2.98
C SER A 332 0.94 17.04 2.12
N TYR A 333 0.75 16.57 0.91
CA TYR A 333 1.79 16.29 -0.06
C TYR A 333 1.54 17.02 -1.37
N ASP A 334 2.60 17.66 -1.86
CA ASP A 334 2.67 18.16 -3.22
C ASP A 334 4.10 17.98 -3.76
N GLY A 335 4.25 17.25 -4.86
CA GLY A 335 5.55 16.91 -5.44
C GLY A 335 6.30 18.09 -6.08
N ALA A 336 5.62 19.21 -6.36
CA ALA A 336 6.20 20.42 -6.93
C ALA A 336 6.68 21.41 -5.86
N SER A 337 6.23 21.26 -4.62
CA SER A 337 6.56 22.18 -3.53
C SER A 337 8.00 22.00 -3.00
N PHE A 338 8.55 23.04 -2.38
CA PHE A 338 9.88 23.00 -1.76
C PHE A 338 9.96 21.94 -0.67
N HIS A 339 8.92 21.88 0.16
CA HIS A 339 8.73 20.84 1.17
C HIS A 339 7.60 19.91 0.71
N ARG A 340 7.97 18.84 -0.01
CA ARG A 340 7.01 17.94 -0.67
C ARG A 340 5.95 17.35 0.24
N ILE A 341 6.24 17.19 1.53
CA ILE A 341 5.28 16.72 2.54
C ILE A 341 5.38 17.60 3.78
N VAL A 342 4.24 18.12 4.21
CA VAL A 342 4.16 19.07 5.33
C VAL A 342 3.05 18.67 6.31
N PRO A 343 3.20 18.95 7.62
CA PRO A 343 2.09 18.83 8.57
C PRO A 343 0.94 19.74 8.15
N MET A 344 -0.28 19.21 8.10
CA MET A 344 -1.50 19.98 7.81
C MET A 344 -2.70 19.27 8.41
N GLU A 345 -3.44 19.94 9.27
CA GLU A 345 -4.71 19.46 9.84
C GLU A 345 -5.82 19.48 8.77
N TRP A 346 -5.70 18.60 7.77
CA TRP A 346 -6.55 18.60 6.60
C TRP A 346 -7.99 18.18 6.89
N LYS A 347 -8.23 17.37 7.92
CA LYS A 347 -9.59 16.95 8.28
C LYS A 347 -10.43 18.12 8.73
N HIS A 348 -9.85 19.10 9.43
CA HIS A 348 -10.55 20.34 9.76
C HIS A 348 -10.95 21.16 8.54
N LYS A 349 -10.14 21.05 7.46
CA LYS A 349 -10.44 21.75 6.19
C LYS A 349 -11.46 21.02 5.33
N LEU A 350 -11.71 19.73 5.55
CA LEU A 350 -12.54 18.86 4.71
C LEU A 350 -13.93 19.40 4.42
N ASN A 351 -14.52 20.11 5.39
CA ASN A 351 -15.86 20.70 5.29
C ASN A 351 -15.87 22.25 5.41
N SER A 352 -14.69 22.85 5.29
CA SER A 352 -14.53 24.31 5.44
C SER A 352 -14.13 24.92 4.10
N ASP A 353 -14.69 26.11 3.78
CA ASP A 353 -14.29 26.88 2.59
C ASP A 353 -12.99 27.63 2.90
N VAL A 354 -11.90 26.90 3.04
CA VAL A 354 -10.57 27.42 3.32
C VAL A 354 -9.61 26.97 2.24
N ASN A 355 -9.02 27.93 1.54
CA ASN A 355 -7.95 27.67 0.59
C ASN A 355 -6.65 27.33 1.33
N TRP A 356 -5.82 26.50 0.71
CA TRP A 356 -4.43 26.31 1.11
C TRP A 356 -3.52 26.28 -0.11
N GLN A 357 -2.27 26.54 0.11
CA GLN A 357 -1.22 26.59 -0.89
C GLN A 357 -0.02 25.76 -0.40
N PHE A 358 0.85 25.41 -1.32
CA PHE A 358 2.16 24.85 -1.00
C PHE A 358 3.24 25.81 -1.45
N GLU A 359 4.26 25.96 -0.60
CA GLU A 359 5.37 26.87 -0.90
C GLU A 359 6.15 26.37 -2.13
N GLY A 360 6.32 27.25 -3.10
CA GLY A 360 7.04 26.98 -4.34
C GLY A 360 6.17 26.42 -5.48
N THR A 361 4.94 25.98 -5.21
CA THR A 361 4.03 25.48 -6.25
C THR A 361 3.29 26.61 -6.92
N LYS A 362 3.49 26.71 -8.23
CA LYS A 362 2.92 27.79 -9.06
C LYS A 362 2.21 27.23 -10.27
N ASP A 363 1.32 28.04 -10.83
CA ASP A 363 0.66 27.81 -12.10
C ASP A 363 1.68 27.79 -13.26
N SER A 364 1.23 27.43 -14.42
CA SER A 364 1.97 27.41 -15.69
C SER A 364 2.59 28.78 -16.06
N ASP A 365 2.08 29.88 -15.51
CA ASP A 365 2.64 31.23 -15.64
C ASP A 365 3.93 31.43 -14.81
N GLY A 366 4.27 30.48 -13.92
CA GLY A 366 5.43 30.52 -13.02
C GLY A 366 5.35 31.59 -11.91
N ILE A 367 4.22 32.28 -11.77
CA ILE A 367 4.02 33.42 -10.87
C ILE A 367 2.91 33.12 -9.86
N THR A 368 1.72 32.76 -10.34
CA THR A 368 0.52 32.58 -9.53
C THR A 368 0.60 31.32 -8.69
N PRO A 369 0.51 31.37 -7.35
CA PRO A 369 0.46 30.16 -6.51
C PRO A 369 -0.79 29.34 -6.83
N LEU A 370 -0.65 28.02 -6.91
CA LEU A 370 -1.79 27.13 -6.99
C LEU A 370 -2.52 27.03 -5.66
N GLU A 371 -3.83 26.91 -5.70
CA GLU A 371 -4.70 26.83 -4.54
C GLU A 371 -5.58 25.59 -4.56
N TRP A 372 -5.75 24.99 -3.41
CA TRP A 372 -6.64 23.86 -3.17
C TRP A 372 -7.72 24.22 -2.17
N ASN A 373 -8.89 23.59 -2.32
CA ASN A 373 -10.02 23.81 -1.44
C ASN A 373 -10.99 22.63 -1.51
N PHE A 374 -11.32 22.00 -0.39
CA PHE A 374 -12.22 20.86 -0.36
C PHE A 374 -13.67 21.17 -0.73
N THR A 375 -14.10 22.43 -0.71
CA THR A 375 -15.46 22.80 -1.09
C THR A 375 -15.59 23.23 -2.55
N LYS A 376 -14.47 23.44 -3.24
CA LYS A 376 -14.44 23.96 -4.61
C LYS A 376 -13.80 23.00 -5.61
N SER A 377 -12.88 22.16 -5.14
CA SER A 377 -12.02 21.33 -5.98
C SER A 377 -12.62 19.96 -6.26
N TYR A 378 -12.21 19.36 -7.37
CA TYR A 378 -12.36 17.92 -7.59
C TYR A 378 -11.55 17.14 -6.54
N GLN A 379 -12.14 16.07 -6.02
CA GLN A 379 -11.48 15.26 -4.99
C GLN A 379 -11.90 13.79 -5.02
N LEU A 380 -10.97 12.93 -4.62
CA LEU A 380 -11.18 11.51 -4.34
C LEU A 380 -10.98 11.30 -2.83
N LEU A 381 -12.03 10.96 -2.11
CA LEU A 381 -11.99 10.70 -0.67
C LEU A 381 -11.89 9.20 -0.42
N MET A 382 -10.79 8.76 0.21
CA MET A 382 -10.48 7.35 0.44
C MET A 382 -10.95 6.89 1.82
N TYR A 383 -11.93 6.01 1.86
CA TYR A 383 -12.44 5.39 3.09
C TYR A 383 -12.07 3.92 3.11
N TYR A 384 -11.44 3.49 4.19
CA TYR A 384 -11.07 2.09 4.40
C TYR A 384 -11.98 1.45 5.43
N ARG A 385 -12.38 0.19 5.18
CA ARG A 385 -13.14 -0.58 6.16
C ARG A 385 -12.28 -0.90 7.38
N VAL A 386 -12.78 -0.57 8.56
CA VAL A 386 -12.08 -0.76 9.84
C VAL A 386 -12.72 -1.82 10.73
N VAL A 387 -13.97 -2.21 10.43
CA VAL A 387 -14.70 -3.29 11.11
C VAL A 387 -15.50 -4.06 10.07
#